data_3f44f116ffdfcad1078bcdb42416bda5
#
_entry.id   3f44f116ffdfcad1078bcdb42416bda5
#
_cell.length_a   1.000
_cell.length_b   1.000
_cell.length_c   1.000
_cell.angle_alpha   90.00
_cell.angle_beta   90.00
_cell.angle_gamma   90.00
#
_symmetry.space_group_name_H-M   'P 1'
#
loop_
_entity.id
_entity.type
_entity.pdbx_description
1 polymer ?
#
loop_
_entity_poly.entity_id
_entity_poly.type
_entity_poly.pdbx_seq_one_letter_code
_entity_poly.pdbx_strand_id
1 'polypeptide(L)'
;VVDQLGLEKLVKAANGAAVKRPSDGGEVKSVVFIQCAGQRDEAMESGGKHLPYCSGHCCATSIKQAMYFKDANPDIDTMVMYTDLRVPGTGEDFYRSGQQKGITFTKGKTASVEAAGSDGKGACKVNFKDLILNEDVTVEADLVVLATGMVASSGMNIDIPEEEVAKMEVKPISILNLNYRQGKDMPQLKNGFADSHFICFPYETRRTGIYAAGPVRRPMDMTQAIEDATGAAMKAIQAVENASLG
;
A
#
# COMPACT_ATOMS: atom_id res chain seq x y z
N VAL A 1 1.30 0.70 17.13
CA VAL A 1 0.83 0.89 15.75
C VAL A 1 1.98 0.61 14.81
N VAL A 2 1.74 -0.14 13.74
CA VAL A 2 2.71 -0.48 12.69
C VAL A 2 2.05 -0.37 11.31
N ASP A 3 2.84 -0.30 10.25
CA ASP A 3 2.36 -0.50 8.89
C ASP A 3 2.40 -2.00 8.50
N GLN A 4 1.88 -2.33 7.32
CA GLN A 4 1.86 -3.71 6.82
C GLN A 4 3.28 -4.31 6.69
N LEU A 5 4.28 -3.52 6.30
CA LEU A 5 5.67 -3.98 6.20
C LEU A 5 6.28 -4.21 7.59
N GLY A 6 5.99 -3.34 8.56
CA GLY A 6 6.37 -3.50 9.95
C GLY A 6 5.80 -4.78 10.56
N LEU A 7 4.52 -5.10 10.26
CA LEU A 7 3.93 -6.36 10.70
C LEU A 7 4.63 -7.58 10.11
N GLU A 8 4.97 -7.60 8.82
CA GLU A 8 5.74 -8.71 8.23
C GLU A 8 7.07 -8.94 8.95
N LYS A 9 7.75 -7.86 9.35
CA LYS A 9 9.00 -7.95 10.13
C LYS A 9 8.76 -8.54 11.52
N LEU A 10 7.67 -8.15 12.19
CA LEU A 10 7.30 -8.69 13.50
C LEU A 10 6.97 -10.19 13.44
N VAL A 11 6.15 -10.60 12.47
CA VAL A 11 5.79 -12.01 12.26
C VAL A 11 7.02 -12.84 11.93
N LYS A 12 7.91 -12.33 11.05
CA LYS A 12 9.17 -13.00 10.72
C LYS A 12 10.07 -13.14 11.94
N ALA A 13 10.18 -12.11 12.77
CA ALA A 13 10.98 -12.14 14.00
C ALA A 13 10.40 -13.09 15.05
N ALA A 14 9.08 -13.24 15.11
CA ALA A 14 8.41 -14.17 16.00
C ALA A 14 8.71 -15.65 15.65
N ASN A 15 9.06 -15.95 14.38
CA ASN A 15 9.48 -17.28 13.91
C ASN A 15 8.55 -18.42 14.38
N GLY A 16 7.24 -18.23 14.25
CA GLY A 16 6.20 -19.18 14.67
C GLY A 16 5.76 -19.06 16.13
N ALA A 17 6.42 -18.22 16.93
CA ALA A 17 5.95 -17.88 18.28
C ALA A 17 4.88 -16.78 18.24
N ALA A 18 4.25 -16.48 19.38
CA ALA A 18 3.29 -15.39 19.50
C ALA A 18 3.93 -14.04 19.15
N VAL A 19 3.22 -13.24 18.33
CA VAL A 19 3.63 -11.89 18.00
C VAL A 19 3.54 -11.01 19.25
N LYS A 20 4.57 -10.20 19.49
CA LYS A 20 4.64 -9.31 20.64
C LYS A 20 4.50 -7.85 20.23
N ARG A 21 3.87 -7.06 21.09
CA ARG A 21 3.78 -5.60 20.92
C ARG A 21 5.17 -4.97 20.94
N PRO A 22 5.51 -4.10 19.97
CA PRO A 22 6.81 -3.43 19.96
C PRO A 22 7.04 -2.48 21.14
N SER A 23 5.97 -1.97 21.75
CA SER A 23 6.04 -0.97 22.81
C SER A 23 6.50 -1.50 24.17
N ASP A 24 6.11 -2.73 24.52
CA ASP A 24 6.31 -3.28 25.86
C ASP A 24 6.63 -4.79 25.88
N GLY A 25 6.66 -5.44 24.71
CA GLY A 25 6.90 -6.87 24.58
C GLY A 25 5.75 -7.75 25.01
N GLY A 26 4.58 -7.18 25.31
CA GLY A 26 3.35 -7.93 25.64
C GLY A 26 2.85 -8.74 24.44
N GLU A 27 2.21 -9.87 24.71
CA GLU A 27 1.62 -10.72 23.68
C GLU A 27 0.42 -10.03 23.02
N VAL A 28 0.28 -10.18 21.70
CA VAL A 28 -0.84 -9.65 20.92
C VAL A 28 -2.01 -10.64 21.00
N LYS A 29 -3.12 -10.22 21.61
CA LYS A 29 -4.38 -10.98 21.70
C LYS A 29 -5.51 -10.35 20.88
N SER A 30 -5.32 -9.11 20.45
CA SER A 30 -6.25 -8.40 19.58
C SER A 30 -5.51 -7.55 18.56
N VAL A 31 -5.97 -7.58 17.30
CA VAL A 31 -5.37 -6.82 16.20
C VAL A 31 -6.44 -6.19 15.32
N VAL A 32 -6.25 -4.92 15.00
CA VAL A 32 -7.12 -4.16 14.08
C VAL A 32 -6.32 -3.69 12.87
N PHE A 33 -6.78 -4.06 11.68
CA PHE A 33 -6.25 -3.59 10.41
C PHE A 33 -7.10 -2.43 9.92
N ILE A 34 -6.48 -1.27 9.69
CA ILE A 34 -7.15 -0.07 9.16
C ILE A 34 -6.81 0.08 7.69
N GLN A 35 -7.81 -0.11 6.82
CA GLN A 35 -7.65 0.03 5.38
C GLN A 35 -7.57 1.49 4.96
N CYS A 36 -6.90 1.74 3.83
CA CYS A 36 -6.76 3.06 3.22
C CYS A 36 -6.15 4.12 4.16
N ALA A 37 -5.28 3.72 5.11
CA ALA A 37 -4.61 4.64 6.01
C ALA A 37 -3.70 5.60 5.23
N GLY A 38 -4.09 6.87 5.15
CA GLY A 38 -3.40 7.88 4.36
C GLY A 38 -3.55 7.73 2.84
N GLN A 39 -4.63 7.12 2.35
CA GLN A 39 -4.91 6.94 0.93
C GLN A 39 -6.35 7.31 0.58
N ARG A 40 -6.64 7.41 -0.74
CA ARG A 40 -7.96 7.71 -1.31
C ARG A 40 -8.50 9.09 -0.91
N ASP A 41 -7.62 10.04 -0.73
CA ASP A 41 -7.97 11.45 -0.48
C ASP A 41 -8.10 12.21 -1.81
N GLU A 42 -9.05 11.80 -2.63
CA GLU A 42 -9.29 12.38 -3.97
C GLU A 42 -9.69 13.86 -3.89
N ALA A 43 -10.38 14.25 -2.84
CA ALA A 43 -10.78 15.63 -2.59
C ALA A 43 -9.68 16.47 -1.95
N MET A 44 -8.51 15.88 -1.64
CA MET A 44 -7.39 16.52 -0.95
C MET A 44 -7.76 17.18 0.39
N GLU A 45 -8.73 16.60 1.10
CA GLU A 45 -9.22 17.08 2.40
C GLU A 45 -8.10 17.13 3.46
N SER A 46 -7.09 16.28 3.32
CA SER A 46 -5.90 16.27 4.19
C SER A 46 -4.91 17.39 3.91
N GLY A 47 -5.16 18.25 2.91
CA GLY A 47 -4.21 19.27 2.47
C GLY A 47 -2.96 18.67 1.78
N GLY A 48 -3.13 17.54 1.07
CA GLY A 48 -2.05 16.87 0.33
C GLY A 48 -1.18 15.92 1.18
N LYS A 49 -1.53 15.70 2.46
CA LYS A 49 -0.80 14.76 3.33
C LYS A 49 -1.11 13.30 3.03
N HIS A 50 -2.23 13.03 2.39
CA HIS A 50 -2.65 11.68 2.01
C HIS A 50 -2.54 11.48 0.50
N LEU A 51 -2.39 10.20 0.10
CA LEU A 51 -2.36 9.83 -1.31
C LEU A 51 -3.76 9.95 -1.94
N PRO A 52 -3.89 10.55 -3.13
CA PRO A 52 -5.20 10.72 -3.77
C PRO A 52 -5.71 9.45 -4.45
N TYR A 53 -4.98 8.35 -4.41
CA TYR A 53 -5.30 7.10 -5.10
C TYR A 53 -5.40 5.90 -4.16
N CYS A 54 -5.94 4.78 -4.68
CA CYS A 54 -5.93 3.47 -4.05
C CYS A 54 -4.77 2.63 -4.59
N SER A 55 -4.01 2.01 -3.71
CA SER A 55 -2.88 1.15 -4.09
C SER A 55 -3.29 -0.26 -4.57
N GLY A 56 -4.56 -0.63 -4.47
CA GLY A 56 -5.13 -1.84 -5.09
C GLY A 56 -4.76 -3.17 -4.44
N HIS A 57 -3.72 -3.26 -3.64
CA HIS A 57 -3.25 -4.53 -3.04
C HIS A 57 -3.41 -4.61 -1.52
N CYS A 58 -3.62 -3.47 -0.84
CA CYS A 58 -3.62 -3.41 0.63
C CYS A 58 -4.67 -4.30 1.27
N CYS A 59 -5.85 -4.41 0.65
CA CYS A 59 -6.94 -5.24 1.18
C CYS A 59 -6.55 -6.73 1.21
N ALA A 60 -6.04 -7.26 0.12
CA ALA A 60 -5.56 -8.65 0.07
C ALA A 60 -4.40 -8.88 1.05
N THR A 61 -3.47 -7.94 1.14
CA THR A 61 -2.35 -8.00 2.10
C THR A 61 -2.85 -8.03 3.54
N SER A 62 -3.82 -7.19 3.91
CA SER A 62 -4.39 -7.19 5.26
C SER A 62 -5.13 -8.50 5.58
N ILE A 63 -5.87 -9.06 4.63
CA ILE A 63 -6.54 -10.36 4.83
C ILE A 63 -5.49 -11.45 5.07
N LYS A 64 -4.43 -11.51 4.24
CA LYS A 64 -3.32 -12.43 4.42
C LYS A 64 -2.70 -12.31 5.81
N GLN A 65 -2.39 -11.10 6.23
CA GLN A 65 -1.77 -10.82 7.52
C GLN A 65 -2.70 -11.11 8.70
N ALA A 66 -3.99 -10.84 8.54
CA ALA A 66 -5.01 -11.19 9.53
C ALA A 66 -5.12 -12.72 9.73
N MET A 67 -5.00 -13.48 8.63
CA MET A 67 -4.96 -14.93 8.70
C MET A 67 -3.74 -15.47 9.46
N TYR A 68 -2.59 -14.79 9.46
CA TYR A 68 -1.43 -15.21 10.27
C TYR A 68 -1.78 -15.33 11.76
N PHE A 69 -2.56 -14.39 12.29
CA PHE A 69 -2.98 -14.42 13.69
C PHE A 69 -3.94 -15.56 13.94
N LYS A 70 -4.94 -15.75 13.07
CA LYS A 70 -5.93 -16.82 13.19
C LYS A 70 -5.33 -18.21 13.01
N ASP A 71 -4.32 -18.35 12.15
CA ASP A 71 -3.59 -19.62 11.95
C ASP A 71 -2.66 -19.94 13.14
N ALA A 72 -2.11 -18.92 13.78
CA ALA A 72 -1.29 -19.09 14.98
C ALA A 72 -2.15 -19.41 16.23
N ASN A 73 -3.25 -18.71 16.42
CA ASN A 73 -4.20 -18.91 17.50
C ASN A 73 -5.60 -18.39 17.09
N PRO A 74 -6.61 -19.28 16.93
CA PRO A 74 -7.97 -18.88 16.57
C PRO A 74 -8.65 -17.94 17.56
N ASP A 75 -8.20 -17.89 18.83
CA ASP A 75 -8.78 -17.04 19.88
C ASP A 75 -8.31 -15.57 19.80
N ILE A 76 -7.34 -15.25 18.95
CA ILE A 76 -6.92 -13.86 18.75
C ILE A 76 -8.03 -13.07 18.05
N ASP A 77 -8.51 -12.01 18.69
CA ASP A 77 -9.47 -11.10 18.09
C ASP A 77 -8.82 -10.37 16.91
N THR A 78 -9.37 -10.59 15.72
CA THR A 78 -8.81 -10.05 14.50
C THR A 78 -9.87 -9.33 13.69
N MET A 79 -9.68 -8.04 13.47
CA MET A 79 -10.63 -7.17 12.77
C MET A 79 -9.96 -6.49 11.57
N VAL A 80 -10.65 -6.46 10.44
CA VAL A 80 -10.29 -5.65 9.27
C VAL A 80 -11.35 -4.57 9.09
N MET A 81 -10.97 -3.32 9.30
CA MET A 81 -11.82 -2.15 9.12
C MET A 81 -11.59 -1.53 7.75
N TYR A 82 -12.66 -1.29 7.00
CA TYR A 82 -12.60 -0.78 5.63
C TYR A 82 -13.76 0.17 5.32
N THR A 83 -13.55 1.07 4.40
CA THR A 83 -14.63 1.81 3.73
C THR A 83 -15.14 1.04 2.52
N ASP A 84 -14.23 0.54 1.70
CA ASP A 84 -14.50 -0.38 0.59
C ASP A 84 -13.43 -1.48 0.57
N LEU A 85 -13.85 -2.71 0.48
CA LEU A 85 -12.95 -3.87 0.38
C LEU A 85 -12.75 -4.22 -1.09
N ARG A 86 -11.49 -4.19 -1.54
CA ARG A 86 -11.11 -4.47 -2.94
C ARG A 86 -10.28 -5.74 -3.04
N VAL A 87 -10.96 -6.84 -3.31
CA VAL A 87 -10.36 -8.18 -3.53
C VAL A 87 -11.04 -8.83 -4.74
N PRO A 88 -10.83 -8.30 -5.96
CA PRO A 88 -11.55 -8.72 -7.14
C PRO A 88 -11.15 -10.13 -7.61
N GLY A 89 -12.02 -10.75 -8.42
CA GLY A 89 -11.78 -12.04 -9.03
C GLY A 89 -11.63 -13.17 -8.00
N THR A 90 -10.58 -13.96 -8.11
CA THR A 90 -10.25 -15.04 -7.15
C THR A 90 -9.95 -14.55 -5.74
N GLY A 91 -9.74 -13.24 -5.55
CA GLY A 91 -9.64 -12.62 -4.24
C GLY A 91 -10.91 -12.73 -3.39
N GLU A 92 -12.08 -12.95 -4.00
CA GLU A 92 -13.34 -13.22 -3.30
C GLU A 92 -13.24 -14.50 -2.46
N ASP A 93 -12.64 -15.56 -3.00
CA ASP A 93 -12.45 -16.81 -2.24
C ASP A 93 -11.46 -16.62 -1.08
N PHE A 94 -10.47 -15.77 -1.28
CA PHE A 94 -9.51 -15.41 -0.23
C PHE A 94 -10.19 -14.64 0.90
N TYR A 95 -11.05 -13.68 0.58
CA TYR A 95 -11.88 -12.97 1.55
C TYR A 95 -12.80 -13.92 2.32
N ARG A 96 -13.48 -14.83 1.62
CA ARG A 96 -14.33 -15.87 2.22
C ARG A 96 -13.54 -16.77 3.19
N SER A 97 -12.33 -17.17 2.80
CA SER A 97 -11.43 -17.94 3.68
C SER A 97 -11.10 -17.18 4.96
N GLY A 98 -10.87 -15.87 4.87
CA GLY A 98 -10.65 -15.01 6.03
C GLY A 98 -11.87 -14.98 6.97
N GLN A 99 -13.07 -14.87 6.42
CA GLN A 99 -14.33 -14.94 7.21
C GLN A 99 -14.50 -16.30 7.90
N GLN A 100 -14.23 -17.39 7.19
CA GLN A 100 -14.32 -18.75 7.75
C GLN A 100 -13.34 -18.99 8.91
N LYS A 101 -12.19 -18.31 8.89
CA LYS A 101 -11.22 -18.33 10.00
C LYS A 101 -11.63 -17.43 11.18
N GLY A 102 -12.76 -16.73 11.10
CA GLY A 102 -13.26 -15.87 12.16
C GLY A 102 -12.64 -14.48 12.20
N ILE A 103 -12.16 -13.97 11.07
CA ILE A 103 -11.78 -12.56 10.94
C ILE A 103 -13.05 -11.72 10.85
N THR A 104 -13.17 -10.70 11.69
CA THR A 104 -14.27 -9.73 11.65
C THR A 104 -13.97 -8.66 10.59
N PHE A 105 -14.94 -8.43 9.71
CA PHE A 105 -14.86 -7.39 8.67
C PHE A 105 -15.90 -6.31 8.98
N THR A 106 -15.43 -5.09 9.28
CA THR A 106 -16.30 -3.98 9.68
C THR A 106 -16.19 -2.83 8.68
N LYS A 107 -17.33 -2.39 8.17
CA LYS A 107 -17.38 -1.20 7.32
C LYS A 107 -17.40 0.05 8.17
N GLY A 108 -16.26 0.75 8.24
CA GLY A 108 -16.08 1.90 9.12
C GLY A 108 -15.10 2.94 8.56
N LYS A 109 -15.22 4.16 9.07
CA LYS A 109 -14.28 5.26 8.81
C LYS A 109 -13.58 5.63 10.12
N THR A 110 -12.27 5.41 10.17
CA THR A 110 -11.45 5.73 11.35
C THR A 110 -11.46 7.23 11.62
N ALA A 111 -11.71 7.60 12.87
CA ALA A 111 -11.62 8.98 13.36
C ALA A 111 -10.26 9.22 14.03
N SER A 112 -9.86 8.35 14.97
CA SER A 112 -8.56 8.44 15.64
C SER A 112 -8.04 7.08 16.09
N VAL A 113 -6.72 7.02 16.33
CA VAL A 113 -6.03 5.91 17.00
C VAL A 113 -5.20 6.52 18.12
N GLU A 114 -5.48 6.11 19.35
CA GLU A 114 -4.89 6.69 20.55
C GLU A 114 -4.25 5.58 21.40
N ALA A 115 -3.23 5.93 22.19
CA ALA A 115 -2.72 5.02 23.20
C ALA A 115 -3.76 4.85 24.33
N ALA A 116 -4.03 3.62 24.75
CA ALA A 116 -4.97 3.39 25.86
C ALA A 116 -4.36 3.72 27.21
N GLY A 117 -3.02 3.61 27.37
CA GLY A 117 -2.29 3.95 28.58
C GLY A 117 -1.76 5.38 28.60
N SER A 118 -1.66 5.96 29.77
CA SER A 118 -1.13 7.32 29.97
C SER A 118 0.36 7.45 29.63
N ASP A 119 1.11 6.36 29.63
CA ASP A 119 2.53 6.27 29.30
C ASP A 119 2.79 5.93 27.82
N GLY A 120 1.75 5.86 27.00
CA GLY A 120 1.84 5.51 25.58
C GLY A 120 2.18 4.04 25.30
N LYS A 121 2.13 3.17 26.32
CA LYS A 121 2.38 1.74 26.22
C LYS A 121 1.08 0.95 26.31
N GLY A 122 1.14 -0.31 25.90
CA GLY A 122 -0.01 -1.22 25.96
C GLY A 122 -0.90 -1.15 24.73
N ALA A 123 -2.19 -1.37 24.94
CA ALA A 123 -3.20 -1.38 23.88
C ALA A 123 -3.43 0.00 23.26
N CYS A 124 -4.06 0.02 22.09
CA CYS A 124 -4.53 1.21 21.41
C CYS A 124 -6.06 1.26 21.45
N LYS A 125 -6.62 2.48 21.53
CA LYS A 125 -8.03 2.75 21.30
C LYS A 125 -8.22 3.18 19.85
N VAL A 126 -9.07 2.49 19.12
CA VAL A 126 -9.44 2.85 17.75
C VAL A 126 -10.87 3.38 17.77
N ASN A 127 -11.02 4.66 17.52
CA ASN A 127 -12.32 5.33 17.41
C ASN A 127 -12.71 5.41 15.94
N PHE A 128 -13.89 4.94 15.60
CA PHE A 128 -14.37 4.94 14.23
C PHE A 128 -15.87 5.11 14.15
N LYS A 129 -16.35 5.57 13.01
CA LYS A 129 -17.77 5.57 12.69
C LYS A 129 -18.10 4.28 11.94
N ASP A 130 -18.99 3.47 12.51
CA ASP A 130 -19.60 2.35 11.79
C ASP A 130 -20.53 2.90 10.71
N LEU A 131 -20.25 2.55 9.45
CA LEU A 131 -21.00 3.08 8.29
C LEU A 131 -22.29 2.30 8.00
N ILE A 132 -22.50 1.16 8.66
CA ILE A 132 -23.72 0.37 8.55
C ILE A 132 -24.72 0.81 9.60
N LEU A 133 -24.28 0.87 10.86
CA LEU A 133 -25.11 1.26 12.00
C LEU A 133 -25.20 2.79 12.15
N ASN A 134 -24.29 3.53 11.52
CA ASN A 134 -24.15 4.99 11.63
C ASN A 134 -23.88 5.49 13.05
N GLU A 135 -23.16 4.68 13.84
CA GLU A 135 -22.80 4.94 15.23
C GLU A 135 -21.30 5.12 15.40
N ASP A 136 -20.91 5.89 16.42
CA ASP A 136 -19.52 6.01 16.82
C ASP A 136 -19.14 4.85 17.74
N VAL A 137 -18.11 4.12 17.38
CA VAL A 137 -17.65 2.90 18.06
C VAL A 137 -16.19 3.08 18.47
N THR A 138 -15.86 2.56 19.65
CA THR A 138 -14.48 2.46 20.14
C THR A 138 -14.13 0.99 20.37
N VAL A 139 -13.01 0.54 19.82
CA VAL A 139 -12.44 -0.79 20.08
C VAL A 139 -11.05 -0.65 20.67
N GLU A 140 -10.67 -1.56 21.56
CA GLU A 140 -9.30 -1.65 22.06
C GLU A 140 -8.58 -2.78 21.33
N ALA A 141 -7.32 -2.53 20.94
CA ALA A 141 -6.49 -3.49 20.25
C ALA A 141 -5.05 -3.45 20.77
N ASP A 142 -4.44 -4.62 20.96
CA ASP A 142 -3.03 -4.74 21.32
C ASP A 142 -2.13 -4.26 20.19
N LEU A 143 -2.56 -4.46 18.95
CA LEU A 143 -1.82 -4.05 17.77
C LEU A 143 -2.76 -3.42 16.73
N VAL A 144 -2.36 -2.28 16.20
CA VAL A 144 -3.04 -1.64 15.06
C VAL A 144 -2.11 -1.66 13.86
N VAL A 145 -2.62 -2.14 12.73
CA VAL A 145 -1.89 -2.26 11.47
C VAL A 145 -2.49 -1.31 10.44
N LEU A 146 -1.69 -0.39 9.96
CA LEU A 146 -2.10 0.62 8.97
C LEU A 146 -1.78 0.13 7.55
N ALA A 147 -2.80 0.05 6.71
CA ALA A 147 -2.65 -0.24 5.28
C ALA A 147 -2.32 1.04 4.51
N THR A 148 -1.05 1.44 4.55
CA THR A 148 -0.56 2.73 4.04
C THR A 148 -0.37 2.76 2.52
N GLY A 149 -0.36 1.61 1.86
CA GLY A 149 -0.28 1.48 0.40
C GLY A 149 1.11 1.58 -0.19
N MET A 150 1.15 1.92 -1.48
CA MET A 150 2.36 2.08 -2.30
C MET A 150 2.58 3.53 -2.67
N VAL A 151 3.80 3.99 -2.49
CA VAL A 151 4.28 5.29 -2.97
C VAL A 151 5.31 5.05 -4.06
N ALA A 152 5.27 5.85 -5.12
CA ALA A 152 6.30 5.79 -6.17
C ALA A 152 7.67 6.14 -5.58
N SER A 153 8.68 5.32 -5.89
CA SER A 153 10.06 5.54 -5.45
C SER A 153 11.04 5.74 -6.61
N SER A 154 10.55 5.66 -7.85
CA SER A 154 11.37 5.76 -9.07
C SER A 154 11.52 7.18 -9.58
N GLY A 155 10.65 8.10 -9.18
CA GLY A 155 10.64 9.49 -9.61
C GLY A 155 10.85 10.45 -8.45
N MET A 156 11.20 11.71 -8.79
CA MET A 156 11.06 12.78 -7.82
C MET A 156 9.57 12.94 -7.50
N ASN A 157 9.26 13.09 -6.23
CA ASN A 157 7.91 13.51 -5.86
C ASN A 157 7.74 14.97 -6.33
N ILE A 158 6.98 15.16 -7.40
CA ILE A 158 6.72 16.50 -7.98
C ILE A 158 5.85 17.37 -7.06
N ASP A 159 5.27 16.78 -6.03
CA ASP A 159 4.46 17.49 -5.03
C ASP A 159 5.34 18.11 -3.92
N ILE A 160 6.65 17.80 -3.88
CA ILE A 160 7.59 18.46 -2.97
C ILE A 160 8.01 19.81 -3.59
N PRO A 161 7.76 20.94 -2.93
CA PRO A 161 8.20 22.25 -3.39
C PRO A 161 9.72 22.28 -3.63
N GLU A 162 10.18 22.95 -4.68
CA GLU A 162 11.62 23.07 -5.01
C GLU A 162 12.44 23.60 -3.83
N GLU A 163 11.85 24.49 -3.02
CA GLU A 163 12.48 25.05 -1.81
C GLU A 163 12.73 24.00 -0.73
N GLU A 164 11.88 22.98 -0.62
CA GLU A 164 12.07 21.85 0.32
C GLU A 164 13.08 20.86 -0.23
N VAL A 165 13.05 20.57 -1.52
CA VAL A 165 14.05 19.72 -2.19
C VAL A 165 15.45 20.30 -2.05
N ALA A 166 15.57 21.64 -2.13
CA ALA A 166 16.86 22.32 -1.96
C ALA A 166 17.47 22.16 -0.57
N LYS A 167 16.66 21.91 0.47
CA LYS A 167 17.07 21.73 1.86
C LYS A 167 17.39 20.26 2.22
N MET A 168 17.09 19.33 1.35
CA MET A 168 17.35 17.90 1.61
C MET A 168 18.85 17.59 1.46
N GLU A 169 19.42 16.88 2.45
CA GLU A 169 20.81 16.39 2.39
C GLU A 169 21.03 15.43 1.21
N VAL A 170 20.02 14.62 0.90
CA VAL A 170 20.01 13.72 -0.25
C VAL A 170 18.89 14.17 -1.18
N LYS A 171 19.25 14.77 -2.31
CA LYS A 171 18.27 15.13 -3.34
C LYS A 171 17.67 13.87 -3.93
N PRO A 172 16.32 13.74 -3.98
CA PRO A 172 15.68 12.61 -4.61
C PRO A 172 16.00 12.63 -6.11
N ILE A 173 16.89 11.75 -6.54
CA ILE A 173 17.25 11.59 -7.96
C ILE A 173 16.33 10.52 -8.52
N SER A 174 15.53 10.90 -9.52
CA SER A 174 14.74 9.92 -10.27
C SER A 174 15.64 9.02 -11.11
N ILE A 175 15.41 7.71 -11.09
CA ILE A 175 16.02 6.77 -12.02
C ILE A 175 15.65 7.06 -13.48
N LEU A 176 14.59 7.84 -13.70
CA LEU A 176 14.10 8.27 -15.02
C LEU A 176 14.82 9.54 -15.51
N ASN A 177 15.68 10.16 -14.68
CA ASN A 177 16.44 11.35 -15.05
C ASN A 177 17.69 10.98 -15.84
N LEU A 178 17.49 10.34 -16.96
CA LEU A 178 18.55 10.08 -17.92
C LEU A 178 18.67 11.26 -18.86
N ASN A 179 19.89 11.76 -19.06
CA ASN A 179 20.21 12.76 -20.07
C ASN A 179 19.97 12.17 -21.46
N TYR A 180 18.71 12.19 -21.89
CA TYR A 180 18.31 11.67 -23.18
C TYR A 180 17.76 12.78 -24.09
N ARG A 181 17.64 12.50 -25.37
CA ARG A 181 17.39 13.47 -26.45
C ARG A 181 16.08 14.27 -26.36
N GLN A 182 15.14 13.93 -25.51
CA GLN A 182 13.74 14.35 -25.64
C GLN A 182 13.26 15.38 -24.60
N GLY A 183 14.10 16.32 -24.25
CA GLY A 183 13.67 17.43 -23.42
C GLY A 183 13.99 17.27 -21.93
N LYS A 184 13.60 18.27 -21.14
CA LYS A 184 13.95 18.37 -19.72
C LYS A 184 12.93 17.70 -18.80
N ASP A 185 11.71 17.45 -19.32
CA ASP A 185 10.63 16.91 -18.51
C ASP A 185 10.87 15.44 -18.19
N MET A 186 10.66 15.09 -16.94
CA MET A 186 10.74 13.71 -16.47
C MET A 186 9.60 12.89 -17.06
N PRO A 187 9.85 11.64 -17.51
CA PRO A 187 8.78 10.76 -18.01
C PRO A 187 8.02 10.13 -16.84
N GLN A 188 7.35 10.94 -16.06
CA GLN A 188 6.57 10.51 -14.90
C GLN A 188 5.17 11.16 -14.89
N LEU A 189 4.23 10.44 -14.31
CA LEU A 189 2.90 10.92 -14.01
C LEU A 189 2.91 11.75 -12.72
N LYS A 190 1.81 12.46 -12.47
CA LYS A 190 1.53 13.02 -11.15
C LYS A 190 1.69 11.90 -10.11
N ASN A 191 2.21 12.13 -8.97
CA ASN A 191 2.54 11.16 -7.93
C ASN A 191 3.79 10.28 -8.20
N GLY A 192 4.62 10.60 -9.19
CA GLY A 192 5.94 10.03 -9.39
C GLY A 192 6.01 8.65 -10.06
N PHE A 193 4.89 8.09 -10.51
CA PHE A 193 4.90 6.86 -11.29
C PHE A 193 5.39 7.12 -12.72
N ALA A 194 6.08 6.14 -13.32
CA ALA A 194 6.53 6.25 -14.70
C ALA A 194 5.33 6.39 -15.65
N ASP A 195 5.42 7.34 -16.58
CA ASP A 195 4.38 7.50 -17.57
C ASP A 195 4.45 6.41 -18.65
N SER A 196 3.33 6.18 -19.28
CA SER A 196 3.22 5.45 -20.54
C SER A 196 1.91 5.83 -21.21
N HIS A 197 1.93 5.94 -22.52
CA HIS A 197 0.70 6.15 -23.27
C HIS A 197 0.07 4.79 -23.59
N PHE A 198 -0.73 4.28 -22.66
CA PHE A 198 -1.24 2.90 -22.69
C PHE A 198 -2.09 2.54 -23.92
N ILE A 199 -2.54 3.50 -24.71
CA ILE A 199 -3.26 3.29 -25.98
C ILE A 199 -2.28 3.20 -27.16
N CYS A 200 -1.44 4.24 -27.34
CA CYS A 200 -0.57 4.36 -28.53
C CYS A 200 0.78 3.67 -28.34
N PHE A 201 1.37 3.80 -27.15
CA PHE A 201 2.70 3.29 -26.84
C PHE A 201 2.67 2.57 -25.49
N PRO A 202 1.97 1.42 -25.40
CA PRO A 202 1.87 0.69 -24.13
C PRO A 202 3.26 0.30 -23.65
N TYR A 203 3.51 0.49 -22.35
CA TYR A 203 4.77 0.23 -21.64
C TYR A 203 5.93 1.19 -21.96
N GLU A 204 5.96 1.85 -23.10
CA GLU A 204 7.00 2.84 -23.42
C GLU A 204 6.69 4.19 -22.75
N THR A 205 7.70 4.75 -22.11
CA THR A 205 7.62 6.10 -21.54
C THR A 205 7.74 7.15 -22.64
N ARG A 206 7.52 8.44 -22.32
CA ARG A 206 7.83 9.55 -23.25
C ARG A 206 9.32 9.64 -23.62
N ARG A 207 10.17 8.85 -22.99
CA ARG A 207 11.57 8.65 -23.39
C ARG A 207 11.64 7.40 -24.24
N THR A 208 11.81 7.57 -25.54
CA THR A 208 11.88 6.46 -26.50
C THR A 208 12.96 5.47 -26.10
N GLY A 209 12.61 4.18 -26.12
CA GLY A 209 13.50 3.09 -25.74
C GLY A 209 13.55 2.80 -24.23
N ILE A 210 12.80 3.54 -23.41
CA ILE A 210 12.67 3.27 -21.97
C ILE A 210 11.29 2.72 -21.72
N TYR A 211 11.26 1.46 -21.27
CA TYR A 211 10.05 0.71 -20.96
C TYR A 211 9.88 0.58 -19.45
N ALA A 212 8.68 0.86 -18.97
CA ALA A 212 8.33 0.73 -17.57
C ALA A 212 7.45 -0.52 -17.36
N ALA A 213 7.69 -1.26 -16.30
CA ALA A 213 6.97 -2.49 -15.97
C ALA A 213 6.66 -2.60 -14.48
N GLY A 214 5.48 -3.14 -14.16
CA GLY A 214 5.08 -3.43 -12.79
C GLY A 214 4.81 -2.18 -11.95
N PRO A 215 5.04 -2.23 -10.62
CA PRO A 215 4.68 -1.17 -9.69
C PRO A 215 5.33 0.20 -9.95
N VAL A 216 6.35 0.29 -10.79
CA VAL A 216 6.92 1.57 -11.22
C VAL A 216 5.95 2.39 -12.08
N ARG A 217 5.01 1.73 -12.78
CA ARG A 217 3.98 2.40 -13.60
C ARG A 217 2.75 2.85 -12.82
N ARG A 218 2.31 2.02 -11.89
CA ARG A 218 1.16 2.27 -11.02
C ARG A 218 1.15 1.26 -9.88
N PRO A 219 0.46 1.53 -8.78
CA PRO A 219 0.23 0.51 -7.77
C PRO A 219 -0.47 -0.72 -8.37
N MET A 220 0.03 -1.92 -8.06
CA MET A 220 -0.54 -3.19 -8.52
C MET A 220 -0.14 -4.35 -7.61
N ASP A 221 -0.89 -5.43 -7.65
CA ASP A 221 -0.56 -6.66 -6.97
C ASP A 221 0.49 -7.49 -7.75
N MET A 222 0.91 -8.62 -7.18
CA MET A 222 1.93 -9.48 -7.77
C MET A 222 1.51 -10.05 -9.12
N THR A 223 0.26 -10.50 -9.27
CA THR A 223 -0.25 -11.07 -10.52
C THR A 223 -0.26 -10.03 -11.62
N GLN A 224 -0.80 -8.85 -11.33
CA GLN A 224 -0.80 -7.72 -12.25
C GLN A 224 0.62 -7.29 -12.63
N ALA A 225 1.56 -7.30 -11.67
CA ALA A 225 2.95 -6.94 -11.93
C ALA A 225 3.65 -7.93 -12.88
N ILE A 226 3.38 -9.22 -12.77
CA ILE A 226 3.91 -10.26 -13.66
C ILE A 226 3.33 -10.11 -15.07
N GLU A 227 2.03 -9.92 -15.21
CA GLU A 227 1.37 -9.68 -16.49
C GLU A 227 1.91 -8.42 -17.17
N ASP A 228 2.03 -7.34 -16.42
CA ASP A 228 2.54 -6.06 -16.90
C ASP A 228 4.00 -6.17 -17.35
N ALA A 229 4.84 -6.86 -16.59
CA ALA A 229 6.24 -7.10 -16.93
C ALA A 229 6.39 -7.95 -18.21
N THR A 230 5.52 -8.94 -18.40
CA THR A 230 5.48 -9.75 -19.62
C THR A 230 5.16 -8.89 -20.83
N GLY A 231 4.16 -8.03 -20.73
CA GLY A 231 3.80 -7.10 -21.81
C GLY A 231 4.92 -6.11 -22.13
N ALA A 232 5.58 -5.56 -21.13
CA ALA A 232 6.72 -4.64 -21.30
C ALA A 232 7.91 -5.35 -21.98
N ALA A 233 8.23 -6.58 -21.58
CA ALA A 233 9.30 -7.36 -22.18
C ALA A 233 9.01 -7.67 -23.66
N MET A 234 7.79 -8.05 -23.99
CA MET A 234 7.40 -8.29 -25.39
C MET A 234 7.54 -7.02 -26.24
N LYS A 235 7.19 -5.85 -25.72
CA LYS A 235 7.38 -4.58 -26.43
C LYS A 235 8.84 -4.23 -26.61
N ALA A 236 9.67 -4.46 -25.62
CA ALA A 236 11.11 -4.25 -25.74
C ALA A 236 11.74 -5.18 -26.79
N ILE A 237 11.35 -6.46 -26.83
CA ILE A 237 11.79 -7.43 -27.85
C ILE A 237 11.38 -6.95 -29.24
N GLN A 238 10.11 -6.55 -29.43
CA GLN A 238 9.65 -6.02 -30.73
C GLN A 238 10.46 -4.81 -31.18
N ALA A 239 10.84 -3.91 -30.27
CA ALA A 239 11.65 -2.74 -30.62
C ALA A 239 13.07 -3.13 -31.06
N VAL A 240 13.69 -4.11 -30.38
CA VAL A 240 15.03 -4.62 -30.73
C VAL A 240 15.01 -5.32 -32.09
N GLU A 241 14.03 -6.20 -32.32
CA GLU A 241 13.87 -6.92 -33.59
C GLU A 241 13.62 -5.95 -34.75
N ASN A 242 12.74 -4.97 -34.58
CA ASN A 242 12.50 -3.96 -35.62
C ASN A 242 13.74 -3.10 -35.90
N ALA A 243 14.56 -2.82 -34.91
CA ALA A 243 15.81 -2.08 -35.11
C ALA A 243 16.89 -2.91 -35.85
N SER A 244 16.82 -4.24 -35.76
CA SER A 244 17.75 -5.14 -36.46
C SER A 244 17.38 -5.36 -37.93
N LEU A 245 16.15 -5.04 -38.33
CA LEU A 245 15.62 -5.23 -39.69
C LEU A 245 15.75 -3.96 -40.57
N GLY A 246 16.14 -2.85 -40.03
CA GLY A 246 16.32 -1.56 -40.70
C GLY A 246 17.78 -1.13 -40.75
#